data_8dc61b0f1c24d1362f8c0e5c65c2c6de
#
_entry.id   8dc61b0f1c24d1362f8c0e5c65c2c6de
#
_cell.length_a   1.000
_cell.length_b   1.000
_cell.length_c   1.000
_cell.angle_alpha   90.00
_cell.angle_beta   90.00
_cell.angle_gamma   90.00
#
_symmetry.space_group_name_H-M   'P 1'
#
loop_
_entity.id
_entity.type
_entity.pdbx_description
1 polymer ?
#
loop_
_entity_poly.entity_id
_entity_poly.type
_entity_poly.pdbx_seq_one_letter_code
_entity_poly.pdbx_strand_id
1 'polypeptide(L)'
;MSRKYLLPILGLVLTGAVALGTAIHANYATEPQARTYQVDFYNNYLREEFTLSNGTKGKGNNLLYKSEEALAGSLLEKPADPVRARYEFQGWYLETDCMTEWNFANDKVSGNMRLFAKWGIATEDQGQEPAYNPPSTVLAESAVTSYELDSVMYFKLENNVLNLPNAALAKLEANKDNVLPLMEYRVKASKSITATYADSKITITCDGETRNITVKDNSMNLKMDNSNYETKAKKYEAKALEEESHHVMLAGSSSIEFWESSKEDLQPIVSYNHGIGGTTIEEWDNKLNQRLVFPYKPKMVVYYVGINNVINSKQDASTIWNNLKNFFDHTHAALPNTKVQYIMMNLIPGYTGYFDTINAVNANVVEYQKNNAWLTLINPGTALLKENGQPNAAYFRTDGLHLSYYGYVVWGNIIKQSIVKGLENN
;
A
#
# COMPACT_ATOMS: atom_id res chain seq x y z
N MET A 1 19.44 35.36 47.17
CA MET A 1 20.90 35.49 47.20
C MET A 1 21.48 34.78 45.98
N SER A 2 22.07 35.60 45.14
CA SER A 2 22.63 35.25 43.83
C SER A 2 24.02 34.65 43.97
N ARG A 3 24.38 33.65 43.23
CA ARG A 3 25.79 33.40 42.85
C ARG A 3 25.89 32.99 41.37
N LYS A 4 26.38 33.96 40.60
CA LYS A 4 26.92 33.82 39.26
C LYS A 4 28.32 33.21 39.36
N TYR A 5 28.68 32.27 38.49
CA TYR A 5 30.07 31.90 38.24
C TYR A 5 30.49 32.35 36.85
N LEU A 6 31.47 33.26 36.84
CA LEU A 6 32.22 33.69 35.67
C LEU A 6 33.27 32.67 35.27
N LEU A 7 33.42 32.42 33.98
CA LEU A 7 34.59 31.78 33.37
C LEU A 7 35.73 32.79 33.21
N PRO A 8 37.00 32.44 33.39
CA PRO A 8 38.12 33.28 32.98
C PRO A 8 38.60 32.94 31.58
N ILE A 9 38.70 33.96 30.77
CA ILE A 9 39.43 34.01 29.48
C ILE A 9 40.95 34.07 29.83
N LEU A 10 41.70 33.11 29.28
CA LEU A 10 43.16 33.20 29.32
C LEU A 10 43.69 33.48 27.93
N GLY A 11 44.14 34.69 27.70
CA GLY A 11 44.90 35.08 26.53
C GLY A 11 46.33 34.61 26.65
N LEU A 12 46.91 34.08 25.58
CA LEU A 12 48.32 33.76 25.49
C LEU A 12 48.98 34.59 24.37
N VAL A 13 49.96 35.34 24.76
CA VAL A 13 50.84 36.18 23.91
C VAL A 13 51.91 35.29 23.29
N LEU A 14 52.08 35.37 21.98
CA LEU A 14 53.20 34.75 21.24
C LEU A 14 54.47 35.60 21.39
N THR A 15 55.54 34.96 21.88
CA THR A 15 56.91 35.43 21.57
C THR A 15 57.65 34.27 20.89
N GLY A 16 58.27 34.55 19.75
CA GLY A 16 58.95 33.57 18.93
C GLY A 16 60.32 33.16 19.47
N ALA A 17 60.64 31.89 19.17
CA ALA A 17 62.03 31.40 19.09
C ALA A 17 62.10 30.28 18.05
N VAL A 18 62.98 30.48 17.07
CA VAL A 18 63.33 29.47 16.05
C VAL A 18 64.27 28.43 16.69
N ALA A 19 63.89 27.17 16.64
CA ALA A 19 64.81 26.04 16.84
C ALA A 19 64.46 24.92 15.83
N LEU A 20 65.44 24.56 14.99
CA LEU A 20 65.43 23.37 14.17
C LEU A 20 65.43 22.12 15.07
N GLY A 21 64.62 21.14 14.73
CA GLY A 21 64.74 19.80 15.27
C GLY A 21 63.50 18.91 15.16
N THR A 22 63.56 17.97 14.24
CA THR A 22 62.81 16.70 14.17
C THR A 22 61.27 16.76 14.27
N ALA A 23 60.66 16.57 13.13
CA ALA A 23 59.20 16.32 13.04
C ALA A 23 58.83 15.04 13.74
N ILE A 24 58.23 15.15 14.92
CA ILE A 24 57.45 14.08 15.52
C ILE A 24 56.09 14.18 14.88
N HIS A 25 55.75 13.26 13.97
CA HIS A 25 54.40 13.06 13.49
C HIS A 25 53.57 12.53 14.67
N ALA A 26 52.96 13.42 15.43
CA ALA A 26 51.87 13.04 16.29
C ALA A 26 50.66 12.69 15.36
N ASN A 27 50.47 11.41 15.14
CA ASN A 27 49.21 10.93 14.63
C ASN A 27 48.12 11.26 15.66
N TYR A 28 47.46 12.39 15.47
CA TYR A 28 46.16 12.60 16.08
C TYR A 28 45.20 11.63 15.38
N ALA A 29 45.05 10.45 15.97
CA ALA A 29 43.88 9.63 15.68
C ALA A 29 42.69 10.50 16.08
N THR A 30 42.05 11.12 15.11
CA THR A 30 40.71 11.70 15.27
C THR A 30 39.83 10.55 15.76
N GLU A 31 39.36 10.63 17.02
CA GLU A 31 38.32 9.73 17.49
C GLU A 31 37.27 9.62 16.40
N PRO A 32 36.83 8.40 15.99
CA PRO A 32 35.83 8.26 14.99
C PRO A 32 34.57 8.99 15.47
N GLN A 33 34.19 10.04 14.78
CA GLN A 33 32.99 10.82 15.10
C GLN A 33 31.82 9.83 15.13
N ALA A 34 31.11 9.75 16.25
CA ALA A 34 30.01 8.83 16.45
C ALA A 34 28.97 9.09 15.34
N ARG A 35 28.73 8.07 14.53
CA ARG A 35 27.83 8.16 13.36
C ARG A 35 26.40 8.14 13.83
N THR A 36 25.58 9.10 13.39
CA THR A 36 24.15 9.12 13.62
C THR A 36 23.36 8.76 12.36
N TYR A 37 22.19 8.22 12.54
CA TYR A 37 21.23 7.87 11.49
C TYR A 37 19.87 8.44 11.80
N GLN A 38 19.15 8.82 10.75
CA GLN A 38 17.77 9.29 10.84
C GLN A 38 16.83 8.09 10.97
N VAL A 39 15.94 8.14 11.95
CA VAL A 39 14.86 7.16 12.15
C VAL A 39 13.52 7.87 12.14
N ASP A 40 12.68 7.48 11.19
CA ASP A 40 11.36 8.05 10.98
C ASP A 40 10.26 7.04 11.30
N PHE A 41 9.30 7.43 12.10
CA PHE A 41 8.14 6.63 12.47
C PHE A 41 6.91 7.15 11.72
N TYR A 42 6.19 6.27 11.04
CA TYR A 42 5.03 6.61 10.23
C TYR A 42 3.76 5.97 10.75
N ASN A 43 2.66 6.71 10.72
CA ASN A 43 1.34 6.23 11.15
C ASN A 43 0.80 5.07 10.30
N ASN A 44 1.30 4.89 9.08
CA ASN A 44 0.98 3.79 8.18
C ASN A 44 -0.51 3.61 7.87
N TYR A 45 -1.24 4.72 7.69
CA TYR A 45 -2.62 4.74 7.21
C TYR A 45 -2.97 6.09 6.56
N LEU A 46 -4.02 6.10 5.73
CA LEU A 46 -4.57 7.31 5.17
C LEU A 46 -5.40 8.05 6.21
N ARG A 47 -5.06 9.31 6.47
CA ARG A 47 -5.95 10.26 7.16
C ARG A 47 -6.59 11.17 6.12
N GLU A 48 -7.84 10.90 5.79
CA GLU A 48 -8.58 11.70 4.81
C GLU A 48 -8.77 13.14 5.27
N GLU A 49 -9.01 13.32 6.56
CA GLU A 49 -9.00 14.63 7.21
C GLU A 49 -8.30 14.53 8.56
N PHE A 50 -7.49 15.51 8.86
CA PHE A 50 -6.94 15.71 10.19
C PHE A 50 -6.94 17.21 10.51
N THR A 51 -6.90 17.54 11.79
CA THR A 51 -6.82 18.91 12.26
C THR A 51 -5.47 19.14 12.92
N LEU A 52 -4.74 20.15 12.48
CA LEU A 52 -3.52 20.61 13.15
C LEU A 52 -3.86 21.30 14.48
N SER A 53 -2.89 21.41 15.37
CA SER A 53 -3.07 22.12 16.65
C SER A 53 -3.51 23.60 16.51
N ASN A 54 -3.20 24.22 15.38
CA ASN A 54 -3.64 25.58 15.06
C ASN A 54 -5.05 25.65 14.45
N GLY A 55 -5.78 24.52 14.38
CA GLY A 55 -7.12 24.42 13.81
C GLY A 55 -7.17 24.24 12.29
N THR A 56 -6.04 24.26 11.59
CA THR A 56 -6.00 24.04 10.14
C THR A 56 -6.32 22.60 9.80
N LYS A 57 -7.20 22.36 8.83
CA LYS A 57 -7.52 21.04 8.30
C LYS A 57 -6.56 20.64 7.18
N GLY A 58 -6.19 19.38 7.16
CA GLY A 58 -5.34 18.79 6.14
C GLY A 58 -5.76 17.37 5.79
N LYS A 59 -5.14 16.83 4.75
CA LYS A 59 -5.24 15.45 4.31
C LYS A 59 -3.84 14.88 4.18
N GLY A 60 -3.67 13.61 4.43
CA GLY A 60 -2.38 12.98 4.24
C GLY A 60 -2.43 11.47 4.39
N ASN A 61 -1.54 10.84 3.68
CA ASN A 61 -1.29 9.43 3.78
C ASN A 61 0.04 9.20 4.48
N ASN A 62 0.14 8.10 5.20
CA ASN A 62 1.39 7.67 5.83
C ASN A 62 2.09 8.80 6.60
N LEU A 63 1.32 9.54 7.42
CA LEU A 63 1.82 10.71 8.12
C LEU A 63 2.96 10.35 9.06
N LEU A 64 3.99 11.19 9.04
CA LEU A 64 5.13 11.06 9.94
C LEU A 64 4.66 11.27 11.39
N TYR A 65 4.88 10.27 12.23
CA TYR A 65 4.52 10.29 13.64
C TYR A 65 5.63 10.89 14.51
N LYS A 66 6.86 10.42 14.33
CA LYS A 66 8.04 10.86 15.04
C LYS A 66 9.26 10.77 14.13
N SER A 67 10.23 11.62 14.34
CA SER A 67 11.52 11.52 13.69
C SER A 67 12.61 11.80 14.73
N GLU A 68 13.71 11.04 14.71
CA GLU A 68 14.81 11.21 15.62
C GLU A 68 16.14 10.80 14.97
N GLU A 69 17.23 11.35 15.50
CA GLU A 69 18.57 10.87 15.21
C GLU A 69 19.00 9.84 16.27
N ALA A 70 19.58 8.73 15.82
CA ALA A 70 20.09 7.68 16.68
C ALA A 70 21.53 7.31 16.32
N LEU A 71 22.32 6.97 17.32
CA LEU A 71 23.70 6.53 17.11
C LEU A 71 23.73 5.17 16.39
N ALA A 72 24.68 5.00 15.50
CA ALA A 72 24.96 3.71 14.88
C ALA A 72 25.22 2.63 15.94
N GLY A 73 24.50 1.51 15.83
CA GLY A 73 24.61 0.39 16.78
C GLY A 73 23.88 0.59 18.11
N SER A 74 23.18 1.71 18.32
CA SER A 74 22.35 1.90 19.52
C SER A 74 21.00 1.19 19.38
N LEU A 75 20.34 0.96 20.51
CA LEU A 75 18.93 0.64 20.58
C LEU A 75 18.12 1.95 20.45
N LEU A 76 16.91 1.85 19.95
CA LEU A 76 15.94 2.95 19.95
C LEU A 76 15.13 2.94 21.24
N GLU A 77 14.78 4.12 21.73
CA GLU A 77 13.73 4.25 22.72
C GLU A 77 12.37 4.10 22.04
N LYS A 78 11.52 3.18 22.55
CA LYS A 78 10.18 2.99 22.00
C LYS A 78 9.38 4.29 22.17
N PRO A 79 8.86 4.91 21.09
CA PRO A 79 7.99 6.07 21.22
C PRO A 79 6.68 5.68 21.89
N ALA A 80 5.94 6.68 22.41
CA ALA A 80 4.57 6.46 22.85
C ALA A 80 3.76 5.81 21.72
N ASP A 81 2.83 4.94 22.09
CA ASP A 81 1.99 4.27 21.10
C ASP A 81 1.08 5.30 20.41
N PRO A 82 1.03 5.32 19.08
CA PRO A 82 0.14 6.23 18.37
C PRO A 82 -1.32 5.83 18.59
N VAL A 83 -2.22 6.80 18.54
CA VAL A 83 -3.66 6.59 18.69
C VAL A 83 -4.35 6.73 17.33
N ARG A 84 -5.20 5.77 17.02
CA ARG A 84 -6.08 5.79 15.84
C ARG A 84 -7.48 5.36 16.26
N ALA A 85 -8.49 6.19 15.97
CA ALA A 85 -9.87 5.89 16.29
C ALA A 85 -10.30 4.52 15.76
N ARG A 86 -10.88 3.69 16.63
CA ARG A 86 -11.38 2.33 16.31
C ARG A 86 -10.32 1.31 15.87
N TYR A 87 -9.03 1.62 16.10
CA TYR A 87 -7.93 0.70 15.82
C TYR A 87 -7.04 0.56 17.04
N GLU A 88 -6.50 -0.62 17.23
CA GLU A 88 -5.50 -0.94 18.24
C GLU A 88 -4.12 -0.92 17.62
N PHE A 89 -3.17 -0.26 18.28
CA PHE A 89 -1.77 -0.27 17.85
C PHE A 89 -1.11 -1.61 18.20
N GLN A 90 -0.45 -2.23 17.23
CA GLN A 90 0.13 -3.57 17.35
C GLN A 90 1.66 -3.62 17.20
N GLY A 91 2.33 -2.48 17.17
CA GLY A 91 3.78 -2.42 17.08
C GLY A 91 4.32 -1.62 15.91
N TRP A 92 5.66 -1.52 15.86
CA TRP A 92 6.40 -0.85 14.80
C TRP A 92 7.12 -1.87 13.92
N TYR A 93 7.08 -1.69 12.61
CA TYR A 93 7.56 -2.63 11.59
C TYR A 93 8.48 -1.94 10.60
N LEU A 94 9.40 -2.71 10.00
CA LEU A 94 10.36 -2.20 9.01
C LEU A 94 9.72 -1.86 7.67
N GLU A 95 8.61 -2.51 7.34
CA GLU A 95 7.91 -2.36 6.06
C GLU A 95 6.47 -1.86 6.29
N THR A 96 5.91 -1.23 5.27
CA THR A 96 4.52 -0.74 5.28
C THR A 96 3.48 -1.86 5.37
N ASP A 97 3.82 -3.07 4.91
CA ASP A 97 2.99 -4.28 5.00
C ASP A 97 3.16 -5.03 6.33
N CYS A 98 3.99 -4.49 7.24
CA CYS A 98 4.15 -4.97 8.61
C CYS A 98 4.51 -6.45 8.72
N MET A 99 5.53 -6.89 7.95
CA MET A 99 6.03 -8.27 7.97
C MET A 99 7.11 -8.48 9.03
N THR A 100 8.01 -7.52 9.22
CA THR A 100 9.15 -7.62 10.14
C THR A 100 8.97 -6.62 11.28
N GLU A 101 8.62 -7.12 12.46
CA GLU A 101 8.48 -6.28 13.66
C GLU A 101 9.84 -5.80 14.16
N TRP A 102 9.95 -4.51 14.50
CA TRP A 102 11.11 -3.93 15.15
C TRP A 102 11.09 -4.22 16.65
N ASN A 103 12.13 -4.92 17.13
CA ASN A 103 12.29 -5.26 18.53
C ASN A 103 13.17 -4.21 19.24
N PHE A 104 12.56 -3.27 19.96
CA PHE A 104 13.25 -2.19 20.66
C PHE A 104 14.27 -2.67 21.73
N ALA A 105 14.14 -3.90 22.20
CA ALA A 105 15.06 -4.46 23.18
C ALA A 105 16.35 -5.04 22.56
N ASN A 106 16.30 -5.43 21.28
CA ASN A 106 17.38 -6.19 20.66
C ASN A 106 17.88 -5.58 19.35
N ASP A 107 17.01 -4.93 18.57
CA ASP A 107 17.39 -4.42 17.26
C ASP A 107 18.16 -3.12 17.36
N LYS A 108 19.23 -3.05 16.57
CA LYS A 108 20.17 -1.93 16.61
C LYS A 108 20.10 -1.14 15.31
N VAL A 109 20.17 0.17 15.45
CA VAL A 109 20.19 1.08 14.31
C VAL A 109 21.45 0.86 13.49
N SER A 110 21.29 0.41 12.25
CA SER A 110 22.41 0.13 11.32
C SER A 110 22.47 1.08 10.12
N GLY A 111 21.46 1.95 9.95
CA GLY A 111 21.33 2.88 8.84
C GLY A 111 20.16 3.83 9.05
N ASN A 112 19.97 4.77 8.12
CA ASN A 112 18.72 5.50 8.06
C ASN A 112 17.57 4.53 7.82
N MET A 113 16.48 4.69 8.56
CA MET A 113 15.40 3.71 8.53
C MET A 113 14.04 4.36 8.76
N ARG A 114 13.04 3.62 8.35
CA ARG A 114 11.64 3.98 8.57
C ARG A 114 10.96 2.86 9.34
N LEU A 115 10.12 3.22 10.29
CA LEU A 115 9.30 2.30 11.04
C LEU A 115 7.84 2.65 10.82
N PHE A 116 7.02 1.64 10.60
CA PHE A 116 5.62 1.76 10.22
C PHE A 116 4.73 1.14 11.27
N ALA A 117 3.71 1.87 11.71
CA ALA A 117 2.75 1.39 12.68
C ALA A 117 1.88 0.27 12.09
N LYS A 118 1.67 -0.81 12.85
CA LYS A 118 0.68 -1.84 12.55
C LYS A 118 -0.58 -1.58 13.35
N TRP A 119 -1.73 -1.78 12.68
CA TRP A 119 -3.05 -1.54 13.24
C TRP A 119 -3.93 -2.77 13.18
N GLY A 120 -4.49 -3.19 14.31
CA GLY A 120 -5.61 -4.11 14.41
C GLY A 120 -6.92 -3.36 14.55
N ILE A 121 -8.04 -4.04 14.31
CA ILE A 121 -9.36 -3.46 14.58
C ILE A 121 -9.61 -3.58 16.08
N ALA A 122 -9.83 -2.44 16.74
CA ALA A 122 -10.12 -2.43 18.17
C ALA A 122 -11.50 -3.02 18.46
N THR A 123 -11.58 -3.82 19.51
CA THR A 123 -12.87 -4.35 20.03
C THR A 123 -13.62 -3.31 20.85
N GLU A 124 -12.92 -2.28 21.32
CA GLU A 124 -13.46 -1.16 22.10
C GLU A 124 -13.09 0.17 21.44
N ASP A 125 -13.84 1.24 21.77
CA ASP A 125 -13.54 2.58 21.25
C ASP A 125 -12.26 3.12 21.89
N GLN A 126 -11.22 3.34 21.08
CA GLN A 126 -9.91 3.88 21.48
C GLN A 126 -9.95 5.42 21.64
N GLY A 127 -11.11 6.03 21.51
CA GLY A 127 -11.28 7.48 21.61
C GLY A 127 -11.01 8.24 20.31
N GLN A 128 -10.94 9.56 20.41
CA GLN A 128 -10.74 10.44 19.27
C GLN A 128 -9.24 10.56 18.95
N GLU A 129 -8.91 10.51 17.67
CA GLU A 129 -7.52 10.76 17.24
C GLU A 129 -7.07 12.16 17.64
N PRO A 130 -5.84 12.29 18.20
CA PRO A 130 -5.32 13.60 18.57
C PRO A 130 -5.10 14.47 17.33
N ALA A 131 -5.06 15.79 17.53
CA ALA A 131 -4.64 16.73 16.50
C ALA A 131 -3.27 16.34 15.96
N TYR A 132 -3.11 16.34 14.64
CA TYR A 132 -1.85 16.04 14.01
C TYR A 132 -0.89 17.23 14.08
N ASN A 133 0.24 17.02 14.71
CA ASN A 133 1.36 17.96 14.69
C ASN A 133 2.51 17.30 13.95
N PRO A 134 2.83 17.73 12.73
CA PRO A 134 3.99 17.19 12.04
C PRO A 134 5.23 17.42 12.89
N PRO A 135 6.04 16.37 13.16
CA PRO A 135 7.32 16.55 13.84
C PRO A 135 8.20 17.53 13.04
N SER A 136 8.92 18.39 13.74
CA SER A 136 9.91 19.24 13.08
C SER A 136 11.09 18.35 12.68
N THR A 137 11.09 17.86 11.47
CA THR A 137 12.24 17.19 10.88
C THR A 137 12.91 18.10 9.90
N VAL A 138 14.15 18.39 10.16
CA VAL A 138 15.10 18.58 9.09
C VAL A 138 15.47 17.17 8.68
N LEU A 139 14.83 16.65 7.63
CA LEU A 139 15.36 15.51 6.92
C LEU A 139 16.72 15.97 6.41
N ALA A 140 17.76 15.70 7.15
CA ALA A 140 19.10 15.79 6.63
C ALA A 140 19.10 14.89 5.40
N GLU A 141 19.46 15.43 4.22
CA GLU A 141 19.67 14.60 3.03
C GLU A 141 20.55 13.46 3.43
N SER A 142 19.95 12.27 3.54
CA SER A 142 20.64 11.12 4.10
C SER A 142 21.64 10.63 3.07
N ALA A 143 22.88 10.75 3.41
CA ALA A 143 23.97 10.22 2.61
C ALA A 143 23.98 8.68 2.66
N VAL A 144 23.90 7.99 1.54
CA VAL A 144 23.76 6.54 1.39
C VAL A 144 24.99 5.96 0.71
N THR A 145 25.62 4.90 1.25
CA THR A 145 26.78 4.23 0.63
C THR A 145 26.43 3.10 -0.30
N SER A 146 25.30 2.43 -0.10
CA SER A 146 24.74 1.45 -1.02
C SER A 146 23.24 1.37 -0.83
N TYR A 147 22.54 1.00 -1.89
CA TYR A 147 21.09 0.82 -1.87
C TYR A 147 20.71 -0.37 -2.72
N GLU A 148 19.61 -0.99 -2.38
CA GLU A 148 18.89 -1.93 -3.22
C GLU A 148 17.57 -1.29 -3.61
N LEU A 149 17.33 -1.18 -4.91
CA LEU A 149 16.09 -0.69 -5.46
C LEU A 149 15.16 -1.87 -5.70
N ASP A 150 14.05 -1.93 -4.97
CA ASP A 150 13.07 -2.99 -5.12
C ASP A 150 12.02 -2.63 -6.17
N SER A 151 11.55 -1.40 -6.17
CA SER A 151 10.53 -0.94 -7.13
C SER A 151 10.50 0.58 -7.25
N VAL A 152 9.82 1.05 -8.28
CA VAL A 152 9.41 2.43 -8.41
C VAL A 152 7.88 2.44 -8.46
N MET A 153 7.24 3.21 -7.60
CA MET A 153 5.77 3.34 -7.56
C MET A 153 5.05 1.98 -7.51
N TYR A 154 5.60 1.02 -6.74
CA TYR A 154 5.07 -0.35 -6.62
C TYR A 154 5.17 -1.22 -7.89
N PHE A 155 5.77 -0.74 -8.97
CA PHE A 155 6.07 -1.56 -10.14
C PHE A 155 7.42 -2.25 -9.97
N LYS A 156 7.40 -3.57 -10.11
CA LYS A 156 8.58 -4.40 -9.91
C LYS A 156 9.65 -4.11 -10.95
N LEU A 157 10.89 -3.97 -10.47
CA LEU A 157 12.05 -3.84 -11.33
C LEU A 157 12.50 -5.23 -11.80
N GLU A 158 12.47 -5.47 -13.11
CA GLU A 158 12.93 -6.72 -13.72
C GLU A 158 14.06 -6.46 -14.71
N ASN A 159 15.22 -7.06 -14.49
CA ASN A 159 16.40 -6.90 -15.36
C ASN A 159 16.75 -5.44 -15.67
N ASN A 160 16.66 -4.55 -14.70
CA ASN A 160 16.81 -3.09 -14.86
C ASN A 160 15.79 -2.44 -15.82
N VAL A 161 14.62 -3.04 -15.96
CA VAL A 161 13.51 -2.50 -16.77
C VAL A 161 12.27 -2.36 -15.89
N LEU A 162 11.60 -1.21 -15.99
CA LEU A 162 10.28 -0.93 -15.45
C LEU A 162 9.28 -0.80 -16.60
N ASN A 163 8.21 -1.56 -16.58
CA ASN A 163 7.11 -1.48 -17.53
C ASN A 163 5.96 -0.72 -16.86
N LEU A 164 5.74 0.54 -17.25
CA LEU A 164 4.84 1.44 -16.54
C LEU A 164 3.63 1.84 -17.40
N PRO A 165 2.41 1.90 -16.82
CA PRO A 165 1.24 2.49 -17.47
C PRO A 165 1.33 4.02 -17.47
N ASN A 166 0.49 4.67 -18.29
CA ASN A 166 0.47 6.13 -18.48
C ASN A 166 0.48 6.94 -17.19
N ALA A 167 -0.32 6.55 -16.21
CA ALA A 167 -0.42 7.31 -14.96
C ALA A 167 0.90 7.29 -14.17
N ALA A 168 1.60 6.15 -14.16
CA ALA A 168 2.91 6.04 -13.54
C ALA A 168 3.98 6.84 -14.29
N LEU A 169 3.96 6.82 -15.64
CA LEU A 169 4.84 7.64 -16.47
C LEU A 169 4.61 9.14 -16.24
N ALA A 170 3.35 9.57 -16.18
CA ALA A 170 3.01 10.97 -15.87
C ALA A 170 3.53 11.41 -14.50
N LYS A 171 3.48 10.51 -13.50
CA LYS A 171 4.03 10.77 -12.16
C LYS A 171 5.55 10.88 -12.17
N LEU A 172 6.24 10.02 -12.92
CA LEU A 172 7.69 10.15 -13.12
C LEU A 172 8.06 11.47 -13.80
N GLU A 173 7.34 11.84 -14.87
CA GLU A 173 7.61 13.10 -15.58
C GLU A 173 7.36 14.33 -14.69
N ALA A 174 6.31 14.31 -13.87
CA ALA A 174 6.02 15.38 -12.91
C ALA A 174 7.09 15.52 -11.81
N ASN A 175 7.88 14.48 -11.55
CA ASN A 175 8.93 14.45 -10.53
C ASN A 175 10.32 14.17 -11.13
N LYS A 176 10.53 14.47 -12.40
CA LYS A 176 11.74 14.07 -13.17
C LYS A 176 13.07 14.48 -12.55
N ASP A 177 13.10 15.63 -11.87
CA ASP A 177 14.31 16.17 -11.26
C ASP A 177 14.64 15.51 -9.91
N ASN A 178 13.67 14.84 -9.29
CA ASN A 178 13.85 14.04 -8.07
C ASN A 178 12.79 12.95 -7.97
N VAL A 179 13.09 11.76 -8.46
CA VAL A 179 12.17 10.61 -8.41
C VAL A 179 12.34 9.73 -7.17
N LEU A 180 13.30 10.00 -6.30
CA LEU A 180 13.52 9.24 -5.06
C LEU A 180 12.26 9.01 -4.21
N PRO A 181 11.38 10.00 -4.01
CA PRO A 181 10.15 9.81 -3.23
C PRO A 181 9.18 8.79 -3.82
N LEU A 182 9.34 8.46 -5.11
CA LEU A 182 8.52 7.47 -5.82
C LEU A 182 9.11 6.05 -5.77
N MET A 183 10.26 5.88 -5.12
CA MET A 183 11.04 4.65 -5.15
C MET A 183 11.02 3.95 -3.79
N GLU A 184 10.92 2.62 -3.82
CA GLU A 184 11.23 1.80 -2.65
C GLU A 184 12.68 1.34 -2.75
N TYR A 185 13.48 1.66 -1.76
CA TYR A 185 14.89 1.26 -1.72
C TYR A 185 15.35 0.95 -0.29
N ARG A 186 16.28 0.02 -0.19
CA ARG A 186 16.95 -0.31 1.07
C ARG A 186 18.29 0.40 1.14
N VAL A 187 18.54 1.00 2.29
CA VAL A 187 19.76 1.77 2.55
C VAL A 187 20.68 0.96 3.43
N LYS A 188 21.93 0.71 2.96
CA LYS A 188 22.93 -0.04 3.75
C LYS A 188 23.92 0.84 4.49
N ALA A 189 24.14 2.07 4.08
CA ALA A 189 25.00 3.04 4.79
C ALA A 189 24.87 4.47 4.19
N SER A 190 25.30 5.52 4.91
CA SER A 190 24.93 6.91 4.60
C SER A 190 25.87 7.65 3.63
N LYS A 191 25.41 7.95 2.43
CA LYS A 191 25.98 8.88 1.46
C LYS A 191 24.89 9.52 0.60
N SER A 192 25.21 10.57 -0.14
CA SER A 192 24.27 11.27 -1.00
C SER A 192 23.77 10.38 -2.13
N ILE A 193 22.45 10.22 -2.23
CA ILE A 193 21.79 9.56 -3.35
C ILE A 193 20.87 10.54 -4.07
N THR A 194 20.90 10.53 -5.39
CA THR A 194 19.97 11.28 -6.24
C THR A 194 19.37 10.38 -7.28
N ALA A 195 18.17 10.67 -7.73
CA ALA A 195 17.55 9.96 -8.84
C ALA A 195 16.75 10.93 -9.70
N THR A 196 17.01 10.88 -11.00
CA THR A 196 16.35 11.73 -12.01
C THR A 196 15.76 10.86 -13.12
N TYR A 197 14.80 11.40 -13.83
CA TYR A 197 14.15 10.74 -14.96
C TYR A 197 14.28 11.59 -16.22
N ALA A 198 14.89 11.04 -17.26
CA ALA A 198 14.98 11.66 -18.58
C ALA A 198 15.17 10.55 -19.65
N ASP A 199 14.75 10.81 -20.86
CA ASP A 199 14.96 9.93 -22.03
C ASP A 199 14.57 8.46 -21.76
N SER A 200 13.42 8.26 -21.12
CA SER A 200 12.91 6.94 -20.73
C SER A 200 13.88 6.14 -19.82
N LYS A 201 14.64 6.86 -19.00
CA LYS A 201 15.57 6.26 -18.02
C LYS A 201 15.47 6.96 -16.69
N ILE A 202 15.48 6.18 -15.62
CA ILE A 202 15.79 6.69 -14.29
C ILE A 202 17.29 6.51 -14.07
N THR A 203 17.95 7.61 -13.80
CA THR A 203 19.38 7.63 -13.49
C THR A 203 19.53 7.86 -11.99
N ILE A 204 20.12 6.88 -11.31
CA ILE A 204 20.37 6.93 -9.86
C ILE A 204 21.87 7.13 -9.70
N THR A 205 22.26 8.14 -8.93
CA THR A 205 23.65 8.41 -8.57
C THR A 205 23.81 8.27 -7.07
N CYS A 206 24.75 7.42 -6.65
CA CYS A 206 25.10 7.22 -5.26
C CYS A 206 26.64 7.25 -5.16
N ASP A 207 27.16 8.20 -4.41
CA ASP A 207 28.61 8.33 -4.17
C ASP A 207 29.48 8.42 -5.44
N GLY A 208 28.94 9.07 -6.48
CA GLY A 208 29.61 9.20 -7.77
C GLY A 208 29.43 8.02 -8.73
N GLU A 209 28.89 6.89 -8.25
CA GLU A 209 28.50 5.78 -9.12
C GLU A 209 27.09 5.99 -9.66
N THR A 210 26.91 5.66 -10.93
CA THR A 210 25.64 5.86 -11.63
C THR A 210 25.07 4.53 -12.10
N ARG A 211 23.77 4.31 -11.83
CA ARG A 211 22.97 3.19 -12.33
C ARG A 211 21.81 3.71 -13.16
N ASN A 212 21.58 3.08 -14.31
CA ASN A 212 20.45 3.42 -15.17
C ASN A 212 19.41 2.30 -15.15
N ILE A 213 18.13 2.71 -15.02
CA ILE A 213 16.97 1.84 -15.13
C ILE A 213 16.19 2.27 -16.36
N THR A 214 15.94 1.35 -17.28
CA THR A 214 15.14 1.62 -18.46
C THR A 214 13.66 1.63 -18.08
N VAL A 215 12.93 2.68 -18.47
CA VAL A 215 11.50 2.79 -18.33
C VAL A 215 10.84 2.55 -19.69
N LYS A 216 9.91 1.60 -19.73
CA LYS A 216 9.11 1.31 -20.93
C LYS A 216 7.64 1.67 -20.70
N ASP A 217 7.07 2.32 -21.69
CA ASP A 217 5.64 2.55 -21.73
C ASP A 217 4.90 1.25 -22.07
N ASN A 218 4.11 0.74 -21.13
CA ASN A 218 3.26 -0.42 -21.29
C ASN A 218 1.79 -0.08 -21.50
N SER A 219 1.46 1.20 -21.60
CA SER A 219 0.08 1.71 -21.63
C SER A 219 -0.75 1.17 -22.78
N MET A 220 -0.13 1.02 -23.95
CA MET A 220 -0.82 0.52 -25.14
C MET A 220 -1.24 -0.94 -24.98
N ASN A 221 -0.41 -1.76 -24.35
CA ASN A 221 -0.72 -3.18 -24.13
C ASN A 221 -1.81 -3.38 -23.08
N LEU A 222 -1.91 -2.44 -22.12
CA LEU A 222 -2.88 -2.49 -21.02
C LEU A 222 -4.14 -1.66 -21.29
N LYS A 223 -4.21 -0.95 -22.45
CA LYS A 223 -5.38 -0.16 -22.82
C LYS A 223 -6.59 -1.07 -23.00
N MET A 224 -7.73 -0.63 -22.43
CA MET A 224 -9.00 -1.32 -22.64
C MET A 224 -9.54 -1.03 -24.04
N ASP A 225 -10.06 -2.05 -24.69
CA ASP A 225 -10.68 -1.90 -26.03
C ASP A 225 -12.01 -1.14 -25.92
N ASN A 226 -12.73 -1.34 -24.82
CA ASN A 226 -13.94 -0.58 -24.51
C ASN A 226 -13.56 0.80 -23.96
N SER A 227 -13.96 1.86 -24.67
CA SER A 227 -13.62 3.25 -24.32
C SER A 227 -14.18 3.71 -22.96
N ASN A 228 -15.34 3.18 -22.55
CA ASN A 228 -15.93 3.48 -21.25
C ASN A 228 -15.11 2.83 -20.13
N TYR A 229 -14.68 1.58 -20.29
CA TYR A 229 -13.78 0.91 -19.33
C TYR A 229 -12.44 1.64 -19.25
N GLU A 230 -11.89 2.05 -20.39
CA GLU A 230 -10.64 2.81 -20.42
C GLU A 230 -10.76 4.14 -19.67
N THR A 231 -11.85 4.87 -19.85
CA THR A 231 -12.12 6.13 -19.17
C THR A 231 -12.20 5.94 -17.64
N LYS A 232 -12.91 4.89 -17.21
CA LYS A 232 -13.01 4.55 -15.77
C LYS A 232 -11.67 4.12 -15.17
N ALA A 233 -10.92 3.27 -15.88
CA ALA A 233 -9.62 2.83 -15.45
C ALA A 233 -8.67 4.02 -15.25
N LYS A 234 -8.59 4.95 -16.21
CA LYS A 234 -7.79 6.18 -16.09
C LYS A 234 -8.20 7.05 -14.90
N LYS A 235 -9.50 7.14 -14.60
CA LYS A 235 -10.00 7.89 -13.45
C LYS A 235 -9.52 7.28 -12.14
N TYR A 236 -9.53 5.94 -12.03
CA TYR A 236 -9.02 5.25 -10.85
C TYR A 236 -7.50 5.36 -10.73
N GLU A 237 -6.77 5.20 -11.83
CA GLU A 237 -5.31 5.37 -11.86
C GLU A 237 -4.89 6.75 -11.34
N ALA A 238 -5.54 7.81 -11.83
CA ALA A 238 -5.24 9.18 -11.41
C ALA A 238 -5.48 9.37 -9.91
N LYS A 239 -6.59 8.85 -9.38
CA LYS A 239 -6.91 8.94 -7.96
C LYS A 239 -5.99 8.08 -7.09
N ALA A 240 -5.76 6.85 -7.53
CA ALA A 240 -5.05 5.87 -6.73
C ALA A 240 -3.53 6.13 -6.62
N LEU A 241 -2.92 6.85 -7.58
CA LEU A 241 -1.54 7.32 -7.45
C LEU A 241 -1.37 8.43 -6.40
N GLU A 242 -2.46 9.10 -6.04
CA GLU A 242 -2.50 10.06 -4.93
C GLU A 242 -2.80 9.40 -3.59
N GLU A 243 -3.40 8.21 -3.61
CA GLU A 243 -3.79 7.41 -2.45
C GLU A 243 -2.81 6.24 -2.32
N GLU A 244 -1.82 6.30 -1.45
CA GLU A 244 -1.01 5.12 -1.13
C GLU A 244 -1.88 4.06 -0.46
N SER A 245 -1.91 2.85 -1.04
CA SER A 245 -2.82 1.83 -0.59
C SER A 245 -2.14 0.75 0.22
N HIS A 246 -2.22 0.83 1.52
CA HIS A 246 -1.94 -0.29 2.42
C HIS A 246 -3.22 -0.92 2.97
N HIS A 247 -4.33 -0.71 2.30
CA HIS A 247 -5.67 -1.00 2.80
C HIS A 247 -6.38 -2.06 1.97
N VAL A 248 -7.68 -2.16 2.15
CA VAL A 248 -8.52 -3.10 1.42
C VAL A 248 -8.91 -2.51 0.07
N MET A 249 -8.69 -3.26 -0.99
CA MET A 249 -9.13 -2.89 -2.33
C MET A 249 -10.32 -3.75 -2.74
N LEU A 250 -11.39 -3.11 -3.16
CA LEU A 250 -12.54 -3.75 -3.80
C LEU A 250 -12.35 -3.66 -5.31
N ALA A 251 -12.36 -4.79 -6.00
CA ALA A 251 -12.14 -4.86 -7.45
C ALA A 251 -13.16 -5.79 -8.11
N GLY A 252 -13.56 -5.49 -9.32
CA GLY A 252 -14.51 -6.33 -10.03
C GLY A 252 -15.48 -5.57 -10.91
N SER A 253 -16.63 -6.17 -11.16
CA SER A 253 -17.63 -5.67 -12.10
C SER A 253 -18.65 -4.70 -11.47
N SER A 254 -19.82 -4.58 -12.08
CA SER A 254 -20.85 -3.61 -11.67
C SER A 254 -21.34 -3.75 -10.25
N SER A 255 -21.34 -4.94 -9.66
CA SER A 255 -21.75 -5.09 -8.24
C SER A 255 -20.76 -4.42 -7.29
N ILE A 256 -19.49 -4.32 -7.66
CA ILE A 256 -18.51 -3.52 -6.92
C ILE A 256 -18.68 -2.04 -7.28
N GLU A 257 -18.75 -1.68 -8.57
CA GLU A 257 -18.90 -0.28 -9.01
C GLU A 257 -20.12 0.40 -8.36
N PHE A 258 -21.25 -0.29 -8.31
CA PHE A 258 -22.51 0.27 -7.82
C PHE A 258 -22.68 0.18 -6.29
N TRP A 259 -21.70 -0.37 -5.58
CA TRP A 259 -21.63 -0.27 -4.13
C TRP A 259 -21.04 1.09 -3.74
N GLU A 260 -21.79 2.15 -4.06
CA GLU A 260 -21.36 3.54 -3.89
C GLU A 260 -21.09 3.90 -2.42
N SER A 261 -21.83 3.26 -1.49
CA SER A 261 -21.66 3.41 -0.05
C SER A 261 -20.56 2.51 0.55
N SER A 262 -19.79 1.80 -0.28
CA SER A 262 -18.81 0.83 0.22
C SER A 262 -17.80 1.39 1.22
N LYS A 263 -17.43 2.66 1.04
CA LYS A 263 -16.50 3.37 1.94
C LYS A 263 -17.11 3.56 3.33
N GLU A 264 -18.37 3.98 3.40
CA GLU A 264 -19.12 4.20 4.63
C GLU A 264 -19.50 2.87 5.29
N ASP A 265 -19.98 1.92 4.49
CA ASP A 265 -20.42 0.60 4.96
C ASP A 265 -19.26 -0.20 5.59
N LEU A 266 -18.06 -0.07 5.04
CA LEU A 266 -16.88 -0.77 5.53
C LEU A 266 -16.15 -0.06 6.67
N GLN A 267 -16.55 1.14 7.06
CA GLN A 267 -15.90 1.78 8.22
C GLN A 267 -15.88 0.85 9.45
N PRO A 268 -14.80 0.86 10.24
CA PRO A 268 -13.63 1.74 10.19
C PRO A 268 -12.53 1.30 9.19
N ILE A 269 -12.77 0.31 8.36
CA ILE A 269 -11.81 -0.21 7.38
C ILE A 269 -11.64 0.84 6.28
N VAL A 270 -10.39 1.23 6.01
CA VAL A 270 -10.09 2.07 4.86
C VAL A 270 -10.11 1.19 3.61
N SER A 271 -10.98 1.51 2.68
CA SER A 271 -11.17 0.74 1.45
C SER A 271 -11.27 1.63 0.23
N TYR A 272 -10.81 1.09 -0.91
CA TYR A 272 -10.89 1.73 -2.22
C TYR A 272 -11.72 0.86 -3.17
N ASN A 273 -12.68 1.48 -3.84
CA ASN A 273 -13.55 0.80 -4.79
C ASN A 273 -13.07 1.09 -6.23
N HIS A 274 -12.55 0.07 -6.89
CA HIS A 274 -12.10 0.09 -8.28
C HIS A 274 -13.00 -0.73 -9.20
N GLY A 275 -14.27 -0.91 -8.86
CA GLY A 275 -15.23 -1.62 -9.70
C GLY A 275 -15.45 -0.96 -11.07
N ILE A 276 -15.49 -1.77 -12.14
CA ILE A 276 -15.83 -1.33 -13.50
C ILE A 276 -16.92 -2.25 -14.04
N GLY A 277 -18.14 -1.71 -14.16
CA GLY A 277 -19.31 -2.46 -14.57
C GLY A 277 -19.19 -3.01 -15.99
N GLY A 278 -19.66 -4.24 -16.15
CA GLY A 278 -19.63 -4.95 -17.42
C GLY A 278 -18.37 -5.77 -17.67
N THR A 279 -17.32 -5.58 -16.90
CA THR A 279 -16.04 -6.27 -17.09
C THR A 279 -16.11 -7.76 -16.78
N THR A 280 -15.31 -8.52 -17.53
CA THR A 280 -15.14 -9.97 -17.44
C THR A 280 -13.90 -10.36 -16.65
N ILE A 281 -13.73 -11.66 -16.37
CA ILE A 281 -12.54 -12.21 -15.72
C ILE A 281 -11.30 -11.89 -16.55
N GLU A 282 -11.36 -12.08 -17.86
CA GLU A 282 -10.22 -11.91 -18.76
C GLU A 282 -9.75 -10.46 -18.84
N GLU A 283 -10.67 -9.50 -18.75
CA GLU A 283 -10.32 -8.08 -18.75
C GLU A 283 -9.59 -7.71 -17.46
N TRP A 284 -9.99 -8.29 -16.34
CA TRP A 284 -9.28 -8.13 -15.07
C TRP A 284 -7.92 -8.82 -15.09
N ASP A 285 -7.87 -10.06 -15.52
CA ASP A 285 -6.63 -10.86 -15.53
C ASP A 285 -5.57 -10.26 -16.44
N ASN A 286 -5.95 -9.89 -17.65
CA ASN A 286 -4.99 -9.46 -18.67
C ASN A 286 -4.59 -7.99 -18.57
N LYS A 287 -5.46 -7.10 -18.06
CA LYS A 287 -5.25 -5.65 -18.13
C LYS A 287 -5.50 -4.91 -16.81
N LEU A 288 -6.68 -5.09 -16.21
CA LEU A 288 -7.11 -4.22 -15.11
C LEU A 288 -6.35 -4.47 -13.81
N ASN A 289 -6.01 -5.71 -13.49
CA ASN A 289 -5.20 -6.01 -12.31
C ASN A 289 -3.84 -5.32 -12.36
N GLN A 290 -3.19 -5.33 -13.52
CA GLN A 290 -1.88 -4.68 -13.71
C GLN A 290 -1.95 -3.16 -13.57
N ARG A 291 -3.12 -2.57 -13.78
CA ARG A 291 -3.35 -1.12 -13.69
C ARG A 291 -3.92 -0.68 -12.36
N LEU A 292 -4.85 -1.44 -11.80
CA LEU A 292 -5.73 -0.99 -10.72
C LEU A 292 -5.56 -1.74 -9.40
N VAL A 293 -4.78 -2.83 -9.36
CA VAL A 293 -4.59 -3.65 -8.16
C VAL A 293 -3.10 -3.90 -7.87
N PHE A 294 -2.36 -4.51 -8.79
CA PHE A 294 -0.99 -4.94 -8.55
C PHE A 294 -0.03 -3.81 -8.15
N PRO A 295 -0.11 -2.60 -8.76
CA PRO A 295 0.78 -1.50 -8.41
C PRO A 295 0.63 -1.01 -6.97
N TYR A 296 -0.53 -1.28 -6.36
CA TYR A 296 -0.85 -0.78 -5.02
C TYR A 296 -0.50 -1.76 -3.90
N LYS A 297 -0.21 -3.02 -4.22
CA LYS A 297 0.11 -4.08 -3.24
C LYS A 297 -0.80 -4.00 -1.99
N PRO A 298 -2.13 -4.03 -2.17
CA PRO A 298 -3.05 -3.85 -1.04
C PRO A 298 -2.83 -4.95 0.00
N LYS A 299 -3.10 -4.68 1.26
CA LYS A 299 -3.11 -5.73 2.31
C LYS A 299 -4.11 -6.83 2.00
N MET A 300 -5.22 -6.44 1.41
CA MET A 300 -6.28 -7.34 0.99
C MET A 300 -6.94 -6.81 -0.27
N VAL A 301 -7.23 -7.71 -1.19
CA VAL A 301 -8.10 -7.43 -2.33
C VAL A 301 -9.33 -8.33 -2.26
N VAL A 302 -10.50 -7.73 -2.49
CA VAL A 302 -11.81 -8.40 -2.49
C VAL A 302 -12.37 -8.31 -3.90
N TYR A 303 -12.50 -9.44 -4.56
CA TYR A 303 -12.95 -9.52 -5.94
C TYR A 303 -14.40 -9.98 -6.08
N TYR A 304 -15.14 -9.36 -7.02
CA TYR A 304 -16.39 -9.88 -7.56
C TYR A 304 -16.36 -9.82 -9.08
N VAL A 305 -15.98 -10.92 -9.71
CA VAL A 305 -15.89 -11.10 -11.17
C VAL A 305 -16.52 -12.42 -11.58
N GLY A 306 -16.86 -12.57 -12.87
CA GLY A 306 -17.35 -13.82 -13.45
C GLY A 306 -18.82 -13.77 -13.87
N ILE A 307 -19.65 -12.97 -13.22
CA ILE A 307 -21.08 -12.90 -13.57
C ILE A 307 -21.32 -12.44 -15.02
N ASN A 308 -20.49 -11.54 -15.54
CA ASN A 308 -20.58 -11.09 -16.93
C ASN A 308 -20.11 -12.16 -17.93
N ASN A 309 -19.23 -13.04 -17.54
CA ASN A 309 -18.86 -14.21 -18.34
C ASN A 309 -20.07 -15.14 -18.52
N VAL A 310 -20.90 -15.28 -17.48
CA VAL A 310 -22.13 -16.07 -17.53
C VAL A 310 -23.18 -15.41 -18.40
N ILE A 311 -23.57 -14.16 -18.06
CA ILE A 311 -24.78 -13.56 -18.64
C ILE A 311 -24.55 -12.83 -19.97
N ASN A 312 -23.40 -12.18 -20.13
CA ASN A 312 -23.08 -11.38 -21.33
C ASN A 312 -22.30 -12.22 -22.35
N SER A 313 -21.22 -12.86 -21.92
CA SER A 313 -20.38 -13.69 -22.80
C SER A 313 -20.95 -15.09 -23.02
N LYS A 314 -21.94 -15.52 -22.22
CA LYS A 314 -22.61 -16.83 -22.30
C LYS A 314 -21.63 -18.01 -22.33
N GLN A 315 -20.54 -17.90 -21.59
CA GLN A 315 -19.56 -18.96 -21.48
C GLN A 315 -20.11 -20.11 -20.64
N ASP A 316 -19.65 -21.31 -20.94
CA ASP A 316 -19.97 -22.48 -20.12
C ASP A 316 -19.19 -22.49 -18.80
N ALA A 317 -19.65 -23.30 -17.83
CA ALA A 317 -19.06 -23.36 -16.50
C ALA A 317 -17.58 -23.77 -16.51
N SER A 318 -17.15 -24.63 -17.43
CA SER A 318 -15.76 -25.09 -17.49
C SER A 318 -14.83 -24.00 -17.99
N THR A 319 -15.26 -23.24 -18.98
CA THR A 319 -14.53 -22.09 -19.51
C THR A 319 -14.38 -21.00 -18.43
N ILE A 320 -15.47 -20.64 -17.78
CA ILE A 320 -15.45 -19.64 -16.68
C ILE A 320 -14.54 -20.10 -15.54
N TRP A 321 -14.63 -21.36 -15.17
CA TRP A 321 -13.79 -21.91 -14.12
C TRP A 321 -12.29 -21.84 -14.49
N ASN A 322 -11.92 -22.24 -15.69
CA ASN A 322 -10.53 -22.16 -16.15
C ASN A 322 -10.00 -20.72 -16.12
N ASN A 323 -10.82 -19.77 -16.55
CA ASN A 323 -10.46 -18.35 -16.49
C ASN A 323 -10.31 -17.85 -15.05
N LEU A 324 -11.21 -18.21 -14.14
CA LEU A 324 -11.11 -17.87 -12.71
C LEU A 324 -9.89 -18.49 -12.05
N LYS A 325 -9.60 -19.74 -12.37
CA LYS A 325 -8.41 -20.41 -11.83
C LYS A 325 -7.13 -19.67 -12.24
N ASN A 326 -6.98 -19.36 -13.51
CA ASN A 326 -5.83 -18.61 -14.01
C ASN A 326 -5.74 -17.22 -13.35
N PHE A 327 -6.87 -16.53 -13.26
CA PHE A 327 -6.97 -15.23 -12.58
C PHE A 327 -6.50 -15.30 -11.12
N PHE A 328 -6.91 -16.32 -10.37
CA PHE A 328 -6.46 -16.52 -8.99
C PHE A 328 -4.96 -16.83 -8.92
N ASP A 329 -4.47 -17.73 -9.76
CA ASP A 329 -3.05 -18.11 -9.81
C ASP A 329 -2.17 -16.91 -10.16
N HIS A 330 -2.54 -16.10 -11.17
CA HIS A 330 -1.82 -14.90 -11.57
C HIS A 330 -1.86 -13.81 -10.50
N THR A 331 -3.02 -13.63 -9.85
CA THR A 331 -3.14 -12.66 -8.76
C THR A 331 -2.25 -13.02 -7.59
N HIS A 332 -2.25 -14.29 -7.18
CA HIS A 332 -1.40 -14.74 -6.07
C HIS A 332 0.09 -14.67 -6.42
N ALA A 333 0.47 -15.03 -7.64
CA ALA A 333 1.85 -14.92 -8.10
C ALA A 333 2.35 -13.46 -8.13
N ALA A 334 1.48 -12.52 -8.52
CA ALA A 334 1.82 -11.09 -8.54
C ALA A 334 1.83 -10.46 -7.14
N LEU A 335 0.97 -10.95 -6.24
CA LEU A 335 0.74 -10.41 -4.91
C LEU A 335 0.84 -11.50 -3.83
N PRO A 336 2.01 -12.14 -3.63
CA PRO A 336 2.13 -13.31 -2.74
C PRO A 336 1.83 -12.99 -1.27
N ASN A 337 1.94 -11.74 -0.86
CA ASN A 337 1.71 -11.28 0.51
C ASN A 337 0.35 -10.60 0.71
N THR A 338 -0.45 -10.43 -0.36
CA THR A 338 -1.78 -9.84 -0.30
C THR A 338 -2.80 -10.92 0.01
N LYS A 339 -3.69 -10.67 0.95
CA LYS A 339 -4.85 -11.53 1.20
C LYS A 339 -5.87 -11.38 0.08
N VAL A 340 -6.18 -12.48 -0.58
CA VAL A 340 -7.15 -12.48 -1.68
C VAL A 340 -8.48 -13.05 -1.17
N GLN A 341 -9.53 -12.26 -1.28
CA GLN A 341 -10.90 -12.69 -1.01
C GLN A 341 -11.71 -12.66 -2.31
N TYR A 342 -12.47 -13.70 -2.53
CA TYR A 342 -13.36 -13.79 -3.69
C TYR A 342 -14.80 -13.92 -3.22
N ILE A 343 -15.65 -13.02 -3.70
CA ILE A 343 -17.08 -13.06 -3.48
C ILE A 343 -17.68 -14.01 -4.52
N MET A 344 -18.24 -15.11 -4.05
CA MET A 344 -18.89 -16.11 -4.90
C MET A 344 -20.06 -15.48 -5.65
N MET A 345 -20.28 -15.93 -6.89
CA MET A 345 -21.35 -15.39 -7.73
C MET A 345 -22.72 -15.65 -7.10
N ASN A 346 -23.54 -14.62 -7.02
CA ASN A 346 -24.91 -14.70 -6.52
C ASN A 346 -25.84 -15.34 -7.56
N LEU A 347 -26.86 -16.07 -7.11
CA LEU A 347 -28.02 -16.33 -7.94
C LEU A 347 -28.83 -15.05 -8.11
N ILE A 348 -29.25 -14.74 -9.34
CA ILE A 348 -29.85 -13.46 -9.71
C ILE A 348 -31.23 -13.68 -10.33
N PRO A 349 -32.29 -13.00 -9.86
CA PRO A 349 -33.68 -13.33 -10.22
C PRO A 349 -34.02 -13.14 -11.69
N GLY A 350 -33.34 -12.20 -12.39
CA GLY A 350 -33.56 -11.97 -13.82
C GLY A 350 -32.94 -13.00 -14.76
N TYR A 351 -32.13 -13.94 -14.22
CA TYR A 351 -31.29 -14.83 -15.04
C TYR A 351 -31.32 -16.28 -14.54
N THR A 352 -32.49 -16.78 -14.22
CA THR A 352 -32.69 -18.13 -13.62
C THR A 352 -32.16 -19.27 -14.48
N GLY A 353 -32.14 -19.11 -15.82
CA GLY A 353 -31.57 -20.10 -16.74
C GLY A 353 -30.07 -20.35 -16.60
N TYR A 354 -29.36 -19.52 -15.80
CA TYR A 354 -27.93 -19.69 -15.59
C TYR A 354 -27.57 -20.20 -14.19
N PHE A 355 -28.55 -20.58 -13.37
CA PHE A 355 -28.30 -21.05 -11.99
C PHE A 355 -27.39 -22.26 -11.95
N ASP A 356 -27.56 -23.21 -12.84
CA ASP A 356 -26.72 -24.41 -12.91
C ASP A 356 -25.26 -24.04 -13.24
N THR A 357 -25.07 -23.10 -14.19
CA THR A 357 -23.73 -22.59 -14.53
C THR A 357 -23.07 -21.89 -13.34
N ILE A 358 -23.80 -20.99 -12.67
CA ILE A 358 -23.31 -20.26 -11.50
C ILE A 358 -22.93 -21.23 -10.36
N ASN A 359 -23.80 -22.20 -10.06
CA ASN A 359 -23.58 -23.20 -9.03
C ASN A 359 -22.38 -24.11 -9.35
N ALA A 360 -22.24 -24.53 -10.60
CA ALA A 360 -21.10 -25.36 -11.03
C ALA A 360 -19.77 -24.61 -10.89
N VAL A 361 -19.71 -23.34 -11.32
CA VAL A 361 -18.51 -22.52 -11.13
C VAL A 361 -18.20 -22.31 -9.65
N ASN A 362 -19.20 -21.94 -8.85
CA ASN A 362 -19.02 -21.75 -7.41
C ASN A 362 -18.53 -23.03 -6.72
N ALA A 363 -19.02 -24.20 -7.13
CA ALA A 363 -18.57 -25.48 -6.61
C ALA A 363 -17.08 -25.74 -6.92
N ASN A 364 -16.63 -25.46 -8.14
CA ASN A 364 -15.22 -25.56 -8.53
C ASN A 364 -14.32 -24.63 -7.71
N VAL A 365 -14.78 -23.39 -7.46
CA VAL A 365 -14.05 -22.41 -6.62
C VAL A 365 -13.91 -22.92 -5.19
N VAL A 366 -14.95 -23.51 -4.62
CA VAL A 366 -14.91 -24.13 -3.27
C VAL A 366 -13.90 -25.27 -3.24
N GLU A 367 -13.89 -26.13 -4.26
CA GLU A 367 -12.94 -27.24 -4.33
C GLU A 367 -11.49 -26.75 -4.44
N TYR A 368 -11.25 -25.75 -5.28
CA TYR A 368 -9.93 -25.13 -5.45
C TYR A 368 -9.40 -24.52 -4.15
N GLN A 369 -10.24 -23.84 -3.40
CA GLN A 369 -9.88 -23.18 -2.16
C GLN A 369 -9.35 -24.16 -1.10
N LYS A 370 -9.81 -25.42 -1.08
CA LYS A 370 -9.34 -26.42 -0.10
C LYS A 370 -7.82 -26.64 -0.13
N ASN A 371 -7.21 -26.47 -1.28
CA ASN A 371 -5.77 -26.61 -1.48
C ASN A 371 -5.04 -25.26 -1.61
N ASN A 372 -5.75 -24.14 -1.46
CA ASN A 372 -5.25 -22.79 -1.64
C ASN A 372 -5.67 -21.87 -0.48
N ALA A 373 -5.06 -22.10 0.69
CA ALA A 373 -5.43 -21.44 1.95
C ALA A 373 -5.25 -19.88 1.90
N TRP A 374 -4.46 -19.38 0.95
CA TRP A 374 -4.30 -17.96 0.70
C TRP A 374 -5.55 -17.28 0.10
N LEU A 375 -6.47 -18.06 -0.50
CA LEU A 375 -7.74 -17.59 -1.04
C LEU A 375 -8.86 -17.76 -0.01
N THR A 376 -9.55 -16.68 0.31
CA THR A 376 -10.74 -16.72 1.17
C THR A 376 -12.00 -16.54 0.33
N LEU A 377 -13.00 -17.39 0.55
CA LEU A 377 -14.29 -17.30 -0.13
C LEU A 377 -15.33 -16.59 0.75
N ILE A 378 -16.06 -15.67 0.14
CA ILE A 378 -17.21 -15.00 0.76
C ILE A 378 -18.46 -15.43 -0.02
N ASN A 379 -19.43 -15.99 0.68
CA ASN A 379 -20.71 -16.36 0.07
C ASN A 379 -21.88 -15.54 0.64
N PRO A 380 -22.02 -14.27 0.24
CA PRO A 380 -23.13 -13.45 0.70
C PRO A 380 -24.43 -13.76 -0.06
N GLY A 381 -24.34 -14.48 -1.16
CA GLY A 381 -25.49 -14.83 -2.01
C GLY A 381 -26.55 -15.64 -1.28
N THR A 382 -26.16 -16.49 -0.32
CA THR A 382 -27.11 -17.28 0.47
C THR A 382 -28.07 -16.41 1.30
N ALA A 383 -27.63 -15.27 1.79
CA ALA A 383 -28.47 -14.34 2.53
C ALA A 383 -29.44 -13.54 1.64
N LEU A 384 -29.24 -13.60 0.34
CA LEU A 384 -30.13 -12.97 -0.65
C LEU A 384 -31.24 -13.91 -1.12
N LEU A 385 -31.29 -15.14 -0.63
CA LEU A 385 -32.29 -16.14 -1.00
C LEU A 385 -33.50 -16.09 -0.07
N LYS A 386 -34.63 -16.56 -0.58
CA LYS A 386 -35.80 -16.94 0.21
C LYS A 386 -35.59 -18.35 0.77
N GLU A 387 -36.44 -18.78 1.70
CA GLU A 387 -36.42 -20.12 2.30
C GLU A 387 -36.47 -21.26 1.25
N ASN A 388 -37.13 -21.01 0.11
CA ASN A 388 -37.20 -21.98 -0.98
C ASN A 388 -35.95 -22.00 -1.89
N GLY A 389 -34.86 -21.31 -1.53
CA GLY A 389 -33.62 -21.26 -2.28
C GLY A 389 -33.64 -20.34 -3.51
N GLN A 390 -34.75 -19.65 -3.79
CA GLN A 390 -34.84 -18.71 -4.90
C GLN A 390 -34.37 -17.31 -4.48
N PRO A 391 -33.77 -16.51 -5.38
CA PRO A 391 -33.40 -15.14 -5.09
C PRO A 391 -34.60 -14.32 -4.62
N ASN A 392 -34.41 -13.54 -3.56
CA ASN A 392 -35.40 -12.61 -3.09
C ASN A 392 -35.33 -11.30 -3.89
N ALA A 393 -36.30 -11.09 -4.76
CA ALA A 393 -36.34 -9.92 -5.64
C ALA A 393 -36.26 -8.56 -4.90
N ALA A 394 -36.62 -8.49 -3.60
CA ALA A 394 -36.51 -7.27 -2.81
C ALA A 394 -35.07 -6.80 -2.62
N TYR A 395 -34.08 -7.69 -2.74
CA TYR A 395 -32.67 -7.36 -2.64
C TYR A 395 -32.05 -6.95 -3.98
N PHE A 396 -32.81 -6.94 -5.06
CA PHE A 396 -32.34 -6.61 -6.39
C PHE A 396 -33.07 -5.40 -6.98
N ARG A 397 -32.46 -4.71 -7.91
CA ARG A 397 -33.08 -3.67 -8.72
C ARG A 397 -34.08 -4.30 -9.69
N THR A 398 -34.87 -3.48 -10.36
CA THR A 398 -35.88 -3.95 -11.34
C THR A 398 -35.28 -4.70 -12.53
N ASP A 399 -33.98 -4.56 -12.79
CA ASP A 399 -33.28 -5.32 -13.82
C ASP A 399 -33.03 -6.78 -13.44
N GLY A 400 -33.30 -7.15 -12.20
CA GLY A 400 -33.11 -8.51 -11.67
C GLY A 400 -31.67 -8.99 -11.65
N LEU A 401 -30.70 -8.09 -11.79
CA LEU A 401 -29.26 -8.35 -11.81
C LEU A 401 -28.53 -7.64 -10.67
N HIS A 402 -28.67 -6.33 -10.61
CA HIS A 402 -27.94 -5.49 -9.68
C HIS A 402 -28.64 -5.43 -8.32
N LEU A 403 -27.85 -5.35 -7.25
CA LEU A 403 -28.38 -5.24 -5.90
C LEU A 403 -29.10 -3.90 -5.68
N SER A 404 -30.22 -3.95 -4.97
CA SER A 404 -30.87 -2.77 -4.42
C SER A 404 -30.08 -2.24 -3.21
N TYR A 405 -30.50 -1.07 -2.68
CA TYR A 405 -29.95 -0.56 -1.42
C TYR A 405 -29.98 -1.63 -0.30
N TYR A 406 -31.12 -2.29 -0.09
CA TYR A 406 -31.26 -3.33 0.92
C TYR A 406 -30.39 -4.56 0.60
N GLY A 407 -30.22 -4.89 -0.68
CA GLY A 407 -29.30 -5.93 -1.10
C GLY A 407 -27.87 -5.61 -0.70
N TYR A 408 -27.40 -4.38 -0.89
CA TYR A 408 -26.06 -3.96 -0.46
C TYR A 408 -25.89 -3.96 1.06
N VAL A 409 -26.92 -3.60 1.83
CA VAL A 409 -26.86 -3.68 3.30
C VAL A 409 -26.60 -5.12 3.76
N VAL A 410 -27.34 -6.07 3.23
CA VAL A 410 -27.16 -7.50 3.59
C VAL A 410 -25.80 -8.03 3.09
N TRP A 411 -25.52 -7.81 1.82
CA TRP A 411 -24.32 -8.28 1.14
C TRP A 411 -23.03 -7.67 1.73
N GLY A 412 -23.05 -6.36 1.93
CA GLY A 412 -21.93 -5.62 2.48
C GLY A 412 -21.59 -5.97 3.92
N ASN A 413 -22.58 -6.26 4.76
CA ASN A 413 -22.34 -6.71 6.13
C ASN A 413 -21.57 -8.04 6.19
N ILE A 414 -21.90 -8.99 5.32
CA ILE A 414 -21.22 -10.30 5.26
C ILE A 414 -19.79 -10.12 4.75
N ILE A 415 -19.60 -9.28 3.74
CA ILE A 415 -18.27 -8.98 3.21
C ILE A 415 -17.42 -8.29 4.26
N LYS A 416 -17.97 -7.29 4.96
CA LYS A 416 -17.28 -6.60 6.06
C LYS A 416 -16.79 -7.58 7.15
N GLN A 417 -17.64 -8.50 7.58
CA GLN A 417 -17.26 -9.52 8.57
C GLN A 417 -16.09 -10.39 8.08
N SER A 418 -16.09 -10.78 6.79
CA SER A 418 -15.00 -11.52 6.20
C SER A 418 -13.70 -10.71 6.13
N ILE A 419 -13.80 -9.45 5.75
CA ILE A 419 -12.64 -8.54 5.71
C ILE A 419 -12.04 -8.38 7.12
N VAL A 420 -12.89 -8.08 8.13
CA VAL A 420 -12.47 -7.96 9.54
C VAL A 420 -11.71 -9.20 9.98
N LYS A 421 -12.35 -10.38 9.83
CA LYS A 421 -11.72 -11.66 10.18
C LYS A 421 -10.41 -11.90 9.43
N GLY A 422 -10.36 -11.51 8.16
CA GLY A 422 -9.15 -11.62 7.36
C GLY A 422 -8.03 -10.70 7.86
N LEU A 423 -8.33 -9.50 8.34
CA LEU A 423 -7.34 -8.55 8.86
C LEU A 423 -6.84 -8.91 10.27
N GLU A 424 -7.65 -9.61 11.08
CA GLU A 424 -7.30 -10.06 12.43
C GLU A 424 -6.36 -11.27 12.43
N ASN A 425 -6.41 -12.13 11.41
CA ASN A 425 -5.62 -13.36 11.30
C ASN A 425 -4.23 -13.09 10.69
N ASN A 426 -3.48 -12.15 11.24
CA ASN A 426 -2.08 -11.89 10.90
C ASN A 426 -1.13 -12.44 11.94
#